data_a021c906fd6b8617b96906401a4a64ea
#
_entry.id   a021c906fd6b8617b96906401a4a64ea
#
_cell.length_a   1.000
_cell.length_b   1.000
_cell.length_c   1.000
_cell.angle_alpha   90.00
_cell.angle_beta   90.00
_cell.angle_gamma   90.00
#
_symmetry.space_group_name_H-M   'P 1'
#
loop_
_entity.id
_entity.type
_entity.pdbx_description
1 polymer ?
#
loop_
_entity_poly.entity_id
_entity_poly.type
_entity_poly.pdbx_seq_one_letter_code
_entity_poly.pdbx_strand_id
1 'polypeptide(L)'
;FVEGFIACEARVVNVLQVADTDPSPLVQACCAALHMFAESGDAPGNARPFIEAARRSTMRITPREQRFVEAVSAWVEGDLPRAIALHEEQAREHPRDLASLKLGQYHLFNLGNSPGMLRIVKPALHAAAEVPYLYGMAASAWEQCPLLEPAEAAARRALAIQPKEPWAQHALAHVMITQGRIHEGRDFMDAVSGQWTDLNSFM
;
A
#
# COMPACT_ATOMS: atom_id res chain seq x y z
N PHE A 1 3.89 3.89 -11.48
CA PHE A 1 2.87 3.92 -10.41
C PHE A 1 3.31 3.07 -9.22
N VAL A 2 3.53 1.75 -9.38
CA VAL A 2 3.72 0.83 -8.24
C VAL A 2 4.81 1.28 -7.28
N GLU A 3 6.02 1.57 -7.77
CA GLU A 3 7.12 2.01 -6.90
C GLU A 3 6.78 3.31 -6.17
N GLY A 4 6.28 4.33 -6.89
CA GLY A 4 5.88 5.60 -6.27
C GLY A 4 4.79 5.42 -5.22
N PHE A 5 3.85 4.49 -5.46
CA PHE A 5 2.77 4.18 -4.54
C PHE A 5 3.26 3.51 -3.25
N ILE A 6 4.06 2.45 -3.37
CA ILE A 6 4.55 1.71 -2.19
C ILE A 6 5.61 2.49 -1.40
N ALA A 7 6.36 3.38 -2.06
CA ALA A 7 7.37 4.24 -1.44
C ALA A 7 6.82 5.61 -0.99
N CYS A 8 5.53 5.87 -1.15
CA CYS A 8 4.88 7.17 -0.86
C CYS A 8 5.51 8.36 -1.58
N GLU A 9 6.09 8.17 -2.77
CA GLU A 9 6.72 9.24 -3.52
C GLU A 9 5.70 10.08 -4.30
N ALA A 10 5.95 11.39 -4.39
CA ALA A 10 5.10 12.33 -5.12
C ALA A 10 4.87 11.94 -6.58
N ARG A 11 5.84 11.25 -7.22
CA ARG A 11 5.73 10.80 -8.63
C ARG A 11 4.58 9.80 -8.89
N VAL A 12 3.94 9.25 -7.86
CA VAL A 12 2.80 8.34 -8.03
C VAL A 12 1.68 8.97 -8.88
N VAL A 13 1.49 10.28 -8.77
CA VAL A 13 0.45 11.01 -9.52
C VAL A 13 0.71 11.10 -11.02
N ASN A 14 1.93 10.79 -11.49
CA ASN A 14 2.25 10.84 -12.92
C ASN A 14 1.40 9.87 -13.77
N VAL A 15 0.83 8.84 -13.15
CA VAL A 15 -0.10 7.93 -13.86
C VAL A 15 -1.32 8.67 -14.40
N LEU A 16 -1.76 9.75 -13.77
CA LEU A 16 -2.89 10.56 -14.24
C LEU A 16 -2.60 11.26 -15.57
N GLN A 17 -1.32 11.56 -15.85
CA GLN A 17 -0.93 12.24 -17.10
C GLN A 17 -1.06 11.35 -18.35
N VAL A 18 -1.11 10.04 -18.16
CA VAL A 18 -1.24 9.08 -19.26
C VAL A 18 -2.65 8.49 -19.36
N ALA A 19 -3.55 8.86 -18.48
CA ALA A 19 -4.90 8.30 -18.40
C ALA A 19 -5.71 8.46 -19.71
N ASP A 20 -5.53 9.59 -20.40
CA ASP A 20 -6.23 9.89 -21.67
C ASP A 20 -5.61 9.19 -22.88
N THR A 21 -4.34 8.78 -22.78
CA THR A 21 -3.57 8.20 -23.89
C THR A 21 -3.36 6.69 -23.73
N ASP A 22 -3.47 6.16 -22.52
CA ASP A 22 -3.35 4.74 -22.23
C ASP A 22 -4.69 4.16 -21.76
N PRO A 23 -5.46 3.49 -22.65
CA PRO A 23 -6.76 2.93 -22.31
C PRO A 23 -6.67 1.56 -21.61
N SER A 24 -5.48 1.15 -21.15
CA SER A 24 -5.34 -0.14 -20.48
C SER A 24 -6.13 -0.17 -19.18
N PRO A 25 -6.90 -1.24 -18.90
CA PRO A 25 -7.69 -1.34 -17.68
C PRO A 25 -6.88 -1.16 -16.40
N LEU A 26 -5.63 -1.61 -16.40
CA LEU A 26 -4.74 -1.49 -15.24
C LEU A 26 -4.37 -0.04 -14.94
N VAL A 27 -4.02 0.75 -15.97
CA VAL A 27 -3.72 2.20 -15.82
C VAL A 27 -4.95 2.94 -15.31
N GLN A 28 -6.12 2.67 -15.89
CA GLN A 28 -7.37 3.27 -15.46
C GLN A 28 -7.69 2.92 -14.00
N ALA A 29 -7.50 1.67 -13.58
CA ALA A 29 -7.69 1.27 -12.18
C ALA A 29 -6.68 1.95 -11.23
N CYS A 30 -5.42 2.13 -11.66
CA CYS A 30 -4.43 2.89 -10.87
C CYS A 30 -4.86 4.36 -10.69
N CYS A 31 -5.41 5.00 -11.73
CA CYS A 31 -5.95 6.37 -11.64
C CYS A 31 -7.14 6.42 -10.68
N ALA A 32 -8.08 5.46 -10.78
CA ALA A 32 -9.20 5.36 -9.85
C ALA A 32 -8.74 5.22 -8.40
N ALA A 33 -7.77 4.35 -8.13
CA ALA A 33 -7.20 4.16 -6.80
C ALA A 33 -6.61 5.45 -6.23
N LEU A 34 -5.88 6.24 -7.04
CA LEU A 34 -5.36 7.55 -6.61
C LEU A 34 -6.47 8.53 -6.21
N HIS A 35 -7.56 8.59 -6.98
CA HIS A 35 -8.69 9.43 -6.60
C HIS A 35 -9.33 8.98 -5.29
N MET A 36 -9.41 7.67 -5.04
CA MET A 36 -9.93 7.15 -3.78
C MET A 36 -9.05 7.49 -2.58
N PHE A 37 -7.73 7.59 -2.75
CA PHE A 37 -6.80 8.02 -1.70
C PHE A 37 -6.95 9.50 -1.30
N ALA A 38 -7.68 10.30 -2.03
CA ALA A 38 -8.03 11.65 -1.59
C ALA A 38 -8.92 11.66 -0.34
N GLU A 39 -9.55 10.53 0.00
CA GLU A 39 -10.39 10.31 1.19
C GLU A 39 -11.48 11.39 1.39
N SER A 40 -11.90 12.02 0.30
CA SER A 40 -12.95 13.03 0.28
C SER A 40 -14.31 12.44 -0.09
N GLY A 41 -15.39 13.11 0.23
CA GLY A 41 -16.74 12.70 -0.17
C GLY A 41 -16.91 12.59 -1.70
N ASP A 42 -16.12 13.33 -2.46
CA ASP A 42 -16.14 13.32 -3.94
C ASP A 42 -15.25 12.23 -4.55
N ALA A 43 -14.41 11.57 -3.76
CA ALA A 43 -13.43 10.59 -4.25
C ALA A 43 -14.07 9.48 -5.10
N PRO A 44 -15.18 8.82 -4.70
CA PRO A 44 -15.82 7.81 -5.55
C PRO A 44 -16.36 8.38 -6.86
N GLY A 45 -16.89 9.62 -6.85
CA GLY A 45 -17.36 10.32 -8.03
C GLY A 45 -16.22 10.57 -9.02
N ASN A 46 -15.08 11.02 -8.52
CA ASN A 46 -13.89 11.29 -9.33
C ASN A 46 -13.22 10.01 -9.86
N ALA A 47 -13.28 8.91 -9.11
CA ALA A 47 -12.73 7.61 -9.50
C ALA A 47 -13.59 6.86 -10.54
N ARG A 48 -14.90 7.04 -10.50
CA ARG A 48 -15.88 6.29 -11.33
C ARG A 48 -15.60 6.33 -12.84
N PRO A 49 -15.30 7.48 -13.47
CA PRO A 49 -15.01 7.53 -14.91
C PRO A 49 -13.87 6.58 -15.34
N PHE A 50 -12.84 6.42 -14.50
CA PHE A 50 -11.71 5.53 -14.77
C PHE A 50 -12.12 4.06 -14.69
N ILE A 51 -12.95 3.68 -13.69
CA ILE A 51 -13.48 2.31 -13.60
C ILE A 51 -14.39 1.99 -14.79
N GLU A 52 -15.19 2.94 -15.22
CA GLU A 52 -16.02 2.77 -16.43
C GLU A 52 -15.16 2.64 -17.69
N ALA A 53 -14.07 3.40 -17.79
CA ALA A 53 -13.12 3.26 -18.91
C ALA A 53 -12.44 1.88 -18.89
N ALA A 54 -11.98 1.42 -17.72
CA ALA A 54 -11.42 0.08 -17.55
C ALA A 54 -12.39 -1.02 -18.01
N ARG A 55 -13.67 -0.92 -17.63
CA ARG A 55 -14.72 -1.89 -18.00
C ARG A 55 -15.11 -1.87 -19.49
N ARG A 56 -15.00 -0.71 -20.12
CA ARG A 56 -15.28 -0.58 -21.58
C ARG A 56 -14.11 -1.03 -22.46
N SER A 57 -12.93 -1.17 -21.88
CA SER A 57 -11.75 -1.56 -22.64
C SER A 57 -11.88 -2.98 -23.20
N THR A 58 -11.52 -3.13 -24.49
CA THR A 58 -11.46 -4.43 -25.17
C THR A 58 -10.06 -5.05 -25.13
N MET A 59 -9.11 -4.41 -24.44
CA MET A 59 -7.76 -4.92 -24.28
C MET A 59 -7.74 -6.21 -23.47
N ARG A 60 -6.93 -7.15 -23.91
CA ARG A 60 -6.70 -8.37 -23.13
C ARG A 60 -5.79 -8.05 -21.95
N ILE A 61 -6.22 -8.45 -20.78
CA ILE A 61 -5.47 -8.37 -19.54
C ILE A 61 -5.33 -9.75 -18.90
N THR A 62 -4.33 -9.91 -18.08
CA THR A 62 -4.10 -11.17 -17.34
C THR A 62 -5.13 -11.32 -16.22
N PRO A 63 -5.38 -12.55 -15.71
CA PRO A 63 -6.25 -12.76 -14.54
C PRO A 63 -5.79 -11.94 -13.31
N ARG A 64 -4.48 -11.74 -13.14
CA ARG A 64 -3.90 -10.90 -12.09
C ARG A 64 -4.34 -9.44 -12.23
N GLU A 65 -4.24 -8.88 -13.43
CA GLU A 65 -4.66 -7.50 -13.71
C GLU A 65 -6.18 -7.34 -13.59
N GLN A 66 -6.94 -8.31 -14.08
CA GLN A 66 -8.39 -8.31 -13.95
C GLN A 66 -8.81 -8.25 -12.47
N ARG A 67 -8.22 -9.09 -11.63
CA ARG A 67 -8.52 -9.09 -10.18
C ARG A 67 -8.19 -7.75 -9.52
N PHE A 68 -7.08 -7.12 -9.90
CA PHE A 68 -6.74 -5.79 -9.42
C PHE A 68 -7.80 -4.75 -9.82
N VAL A 69 -8.22 -4.74 -11.09
CA VAL A 69 -9.29 -3.85 -11.59
C VAL A 69 -10.60 -4.09 -10.84
N GLU A 70 -10.97 -5.35 -10.63
CA GLU A 70 -12.20 -5.70 -9.89
C GLU A 70 -12.13 -5.26 -8.41
N ALA A 71 -10.96 -5.40 -7.76
CA ALA A 71 -10.77 -4.97 -6.39
C ALA A 71 -10.92 -3.44 -6.24
N VAL A 72 -10.29 -2.67 -7.13
CA VAL A 72 -10.43 -1.21 -7.15
C VAL A 72 -11.87 -0.80 -7.50
N SER A 73 -12.52 -1.51 -8.43
CA SER A 73 -13.93 -1.27 -8.75
C SER A 73 -14.84 -1.46 -7.54
N ALA A 74 -14.64 -2.55 -6.79
CA ALA A 74 -15.39 -2.81 -5.58
C ALA A 74 -15.19 -1.69 -4.53
N TRP A 75 -13.95 -1.19 -4.39
CA TRP A 75 -13.67 -0.06 -3.51
C TRP A 75 -14.43 1.21 -3.93
N VAL A 76 -14.40 1.57 -5.21
CA VAL A 76 -15.13 2.75 -5.74
C VAL A 76 -16.64 2.61 -5.55
N GLU A 77 -17.17 1.39 -5.60
CA GLU A 77 -18.59 1.07 -5.38
C GLU A 77 -18.97 0.98 -3.88
N GLY A 78 -17.99 1.07 -2.97
CA GLY A 78 -18.21 1.00 -1.53
C GLY A 78 -18.28 -0.42 -0.98
N ASP A 79 -18.02 -1.45 -1.80
CA ASP A 79 -18.00 -2.85 -1.36
C ASP A 79 -16.59 -3.23 -0.86
N LEU A 80 -16.23 -2.69 0.31
CA LEU A 80 -14.94 -2.97 0.95
C LEU A 80 -14.71 -4.45 1.27
N PRO A 81 -15.72 -5.23 1.75
CA PRO A 81 -15.52 -6.66 1.97
C PRO A 81 -15.08 -7.40 0.70
N ARG A 82 -15.68 -7.07 -0.44
CA ARG A 82 -15.30 -7.65 -1.74
C ARG A 82 -13.91 -7.19 -2.17
N ALA A 83 -13.59 -5.90 -2.04
CA ALA A 83 -12.26 -5.38 -2.37
C ALA A 83 -11.17 -6.11 -1.58
N ILE A 84 -11.36 -6.27 -0.26
CA ILE A 84 -10.43 -6.99 0.62
C ILE A 84 -10.29 -8.45 0.19
N ALA A 85 -11.39 -9.16 -0.07
CA ALA A 85 -11.36 -10.57 -0.47
C ALA A 85 -10.55 -10.76 -1.77
N LEU A 86 -10.71 -9.87 -2.76
CA LEU A 86 -9.97 -9.87 -4.01
C LEU A 86 -8.47 -9.60 -3.79
N HIS A 87 -8.11 -8.65 -2.92
CA HIS A 87 -6.71 -8.40 -2.58
C HIS A 87 -6.08 -9.55 -1.80
N GLU A 88 -6.81 -10.20 -0.89
CA GLU A 88 -6.33 -11.40 -0.18
C GLU A 88 -6.11 -12.59 -1.12
N GLU A 89 -6.99 -12.78 -2.10
CA GLU A 89 -6.81 -13.81 -3.14
C GLU A 89 -5.59 -13.49 -4.00
N GLN A 90 -5.45 -12.23 -4.44
CA GLN A 90 -4.29 -11.77 -5.20
C GLN A 90 -2.97 -12.00 -4.44
N ALA A 91 -2.94 -11.69 -3.15
CA ALA A 91 -1.75 -11.89 -2.32
C ALA A 91 -1.34 -13.36 -2.18
N ARG A 92 -2.30 -14.29 -2.21
CA ARG A 92 -2.03 -15.73 -2.18
C ARG A 92 -1.49 -16.25 -3.51
N GLU A 93 -2.07 -15.82 -4.63
CA GLU A 93 -1.70 -16.32 -5.96
C GLU A 93 -0.53 -15.56 -6.57
N HIS A 94 -0.42 -14.26 -6.26
CA HIS A 94 0.59 -13.35 -6.78
C HIS A 94 1.26 -12.55 -5.67
N PRO A 95 2.01 -13.21 -4.76
CA PRO A 95 2.55 -12.59 -3.54
C PRO A 95 3.56 -11.46 -3.82
N ARG A 96 4.00 -11.30 -5.06
CA ARG A 96 4.88 -10.18 -5.50
C ARG A 96 4.09 -8.99 -6.07
N ASP A 97 2.76 -9.02 -6.07
CA ASP A 97 1.92 -7.89 -6.47
C ASP A 97 1.77 -6.91 -5.30
N LEU A 98 2.81 -6.07 -5.14
CA LEU A 98 2.93 -5.17 -3.98
C LEU A 98 1.85 -4.09 -3.96
N ALA A 99 1.37 -3.63 -5.12
CA ALA A 99 0.31 -2.63 -5.18
C ALA A 99 -1.01 -3.19 -4.62
N SER A 100 -1.38 -4.39 -5.05
CA SER A 100 -2.58 -5.06 -4.55
C SER A 100 -2.45 -5.40 -3.07
N LEU A 101 -1.29 -5.91 -2.64
CA LEU A 101 -1.00 -6.22 -1.25
C LEU A 101 -1.13 -4.97 -0.35
N LYS A 102 -0.57 -3.84 -0.79
CA LYS A 102 -0.64 -2.57 -0.05
C LYS A 102 -2.06 -2.04 0.05
N LEU A 103 -2.85 -2.11 -1.03
CA LEU A 103 -4.26 -1.71 -1.01
C LEU A 103 -5.07 -2.59 -0.05
N GLY A 104 -4.91 -3.90 -0.12
CA GLY A 104 -5.58 -4.81 0.81
C GLY A 104 -5.22 -4.52 2.27
N GLN A 105 -3.95 -4.27 2.56
CA GLN A 105 -3.50 -3.90 3.91
C GLN A 105 -4.09 -2.56 4.35
N TYR A 106 -4.15 -1.56 3.47
CA TYR A 106 -4.76 -0.25 3.71
C TYR A 106 -6.25 -0.38 4.09
N HIS A 107 -7.03 -1.17 3.34
CA HIS A 107 -8.43 -1.40 3.68
C HIS A 107 -8.60 -2.08 5.04
N LEU A 108 -7.77 -3.08 5.33
CA LEU A 108 -7.80 -3.78 6.61
C LEU A 108 -7.41 -2.86 7.77
N PHE A 109 -6.45 -1.96 7.57
CA PHE A 109 -6.08 -0.93 8.53
C PHE A 109 -7.26 0.01 8.83
N ASN A 110 -7.92 0.55 7.80
CA ASN A 110 -9.05 1.47 7.95
C ASN A 110 -10.26 0.83 8.63
N LEU A 111 -10.41 -0.48 8.54
CA LEU A 111 -11.42 -1.24 9.28
C LEU A 111 -10.98 -1.65 10.69
N GLY A 112 -9.78 -1.30 11.13
CA GLY A 112 -9.22 -1.73 12.41
C GLY A 112 -8.93 -3.23 12.50
N ASN A 113 -8.84 -3.92 11.34
CA ASN A 113 -8.56 -5.35 11.28
C ASN A 113 -7.04 -5.64 11.25
N SER A 114 -6.37 -5.37 12.35
CA SER A 114 -4.92 -5.58 12.48
C SER A 114 -4.49 -7.03 12.25
N PRO A 115 -5.20 -8.07 12.75
CA PRO A 115 -4.87 -9.46 12.39
C PRO A 115 -4.98 -9.75 10.90
N GLY A 116 -5.92 -9.09 10.20
CA GLY A 116 -6.05 -9.15 8.75
C GLY A 116 -4.82 -8.59 8.03
N MET A 117 -4.32 -7.43 8.50
CA MET A 117 -3.08 -6.84 7.96
C MET A 117 -1.90 -7.80 8.00
N LEU A 118 -1.76 -8.55 9.10
CA LEU A 118 -0.71 -9.55 9.24
C LEU A 118 -0.96 -10.78 8.37
N ARG A 119 -2.22 -11.21 8.25
CA ARG A 119 -2.60 -12.37 7.44
C ARG A 119 -2.29 -12.15 5.96
N ILE A 120 -2.55 -10.95 5.42
CA ILE A 120 -2.36 -10.67 4.00
C ILE A 120 -0.87 -10.55 3.62
N VAL A 121 0.00 -10.06 4.51
CA VAL A 121 1.43 -9.85 4.21
C VAL A 121 2.28 -11.12 4.37
N LYS A 122 1.91 -12.02 5.26
CA LYS A 122 2.71 -13.22 5.58
C LYS A 122 3.10 -14.07 4.36
N PRO A 123 2.21 -14.42 3.43
CA PRO A 123 2.59 -15.19 2.24
C PRO A 123 3.66 -14.51 1.39
N ALA A 124 3.58 -13.18 1.26
CA ALA A 124 4.50 -12.41 0.45
C ALA A 124 5.92 -12.37 1.03
N LEU A 125 6.07 -12.35 2.36
CA LEU A 125 7.38 -12.37 3.03
C LEU A 125 8.23 -13.59 2.64
N HIS A 126 7.61 -14.75 2.43
CA HIS A 126 8.33 -15.96 2.00
C HIS A 126 8.67 -15.92 0.52
N ALA A 127 7.80 -15.32 -0.31
CA ALA A 127 7.94 -15.33 -1.77
C ALA A 127 8.89 -14.24 -2.30
N ALA A 128 9.16 -13.20 -1.51
CA ALA A 128 9.95 -12.04 -1.94
C ALA A 128 10.77 -11.42 -0.78
N ALA A 129 11.53 -12.26 -0.09
CA ALA A 129 12.33 -11.90 1.07
C ALA A 129 13.42 -10.84 0.81
N GLU A 130 13.72 -10.55 -0.46
CA GLU A 130 14.64 -9.50 -0.89
C GLU A 130 14.00 -8.12 -1.01
N VAL A 131 12.66 -8.03 -0.94
CA VAL A 131 11.92 -6.77 -1.16
C VAL A 131 11.72 -6.02 0.16
N PRO A 132 12.35 -4.84 0.34
CA PRO A 132 12.33 -4.10 1.60
C PRO A 132 10.91 -3.66 2.01
N TYR A 133 10.08 -3.25 1.06
CA TYR A 133 8.72 -2.77 1.30
C TYR A 133 7.82 -3.81 1.98
N LEU A 134 8.07 -5.11 1.75
CA LEU A 134 7.33 -6.18 2.43
C LEU A 134 7.63 -6.22 3.93
N TYR A 135 8.87 -5.94 4.30
CA TYR A 135 9.24 -5.85 5.71
C TYR A 135 8.65 -4.61 6.37
N GLY A 136 8.55 -3.46 5.66
CA GLY A 136 7.84 -2.28 6.14
C GLY A 136 6.34 -2.55 6.34
N MET A 137 5.68 -3.20 5.38
CA MET A 137 4.28 -3.62 5.52
C MET A 137 4.08 -4.60 6.68
N ALA A 138 5.00 -5.55 6.86
CA ALA A 138 4.97 -6.50 7.96
C ALA A 138 5.21 -5.81 9.32
N ALA A 139 6.15 -4.88 9.39
CA ALA A 139 6.43 -4.10 10.59
C ALA A 139 5.18 -3.34 11.04
N SER A 140 4.50 -2.65 10.13
CA SER A 140 3.22 -1.98 10.41
C SER A 140 2.16 -2.95 10.89
N ALA A 141 2.04 -4.12 10.27
CA ALA A 141 1.04 -5.12 10.66
C ALA A 141 1.32 -5.71 12.06
N TRP A 142 2.58 -5.99 12.40
CA TRP A 142 2.94 -6.47 13.73
C TRP A 142 2.77 -5.38 14.79
N GLU A 143 3.13 -4.14 14.48
CA GLU A 143 2.96 -3.01 15.38
C GLU A 143 1.48 -2.82 15.72
N GLN A 144 0.60 -2.85 14.73
CA GLN A 144 -0.85 -2.76 14.91
C GLN A 144 -1.46 -3.97 15.65
N CYS A 145 -0.73 -5.08 15.78
CA CYS A 145 -1.09 -6.26 16.59
C CYS A 145 -0.40 -6.27 17.96
N PRO A 146 0.04 -5.19 18.53
CA PRO A 146 1.03 -4.93 19.60
C PRO A 146 2.16 -5.97 19.73
N LEU A 147 2.63 -6.50 18.63
CA LEU A 147 3.76 -7.43 18.56
C LEU A 147 5.05 -6.65 18.27
N LEU A 148 5.50 -5.88 19.25
CA LEU A 148 6.53 -4.84 19.09
C LEU A 148 7.91 -5.40 18.71
N GLU A 149 8.34 -6.54 19.29
CA GLU A 149 9.63 -7.15 18.96
C GLU A 149 9.74 -7.59 17.49
N PRO A 150 8.79 -8.38 16.92
CA PRO A 150 8.83 -8.70 15.51
C PRO A 150 8.61 -7.47 14.59
N ALA A 151 7.84 -6.46 15.05
CA ALA A 151 7.69 -5.21 14.32
C ALA A 151 9.02 -4.47 14.18
N GLU A 152 9.76 -4.29 15.27
CA GLU A 152 11.09 -3.66 15.27
C GLU A 152 12.08 -4.44 14.40
N ALA A 153 12.12 -5.77 14.54
CA ALA A 153 13.02 -6.61 13.74
C ALA A 153 12.74 -6.47 12.23
N ALA A 154 11.47 -6.45 11.83
CA ALA A 154 11.08 -6.27 10.43
C ALA A 154 11.42 -4.86 9.93
N ALA A 155 11.10 -3.82 10.69
CA ALA A 155 11.43 -2.44 10.31
C ALA A 155 12.95 -2.26 10.11
N ARG A 156 13.76 -2.74 11.06
CA ARG A 156 15.22 -2.69 10.94
C ARG A 156 15.73 -3.50 9.75
N ARG A 157 15.09 -4.63 9.43
CA ARG A 157 15.43 -5.42 8.22
C ARG A 157 15.14 -4.65 6.94
N ALA A 158 13.97 -3.99 6.85
CA ALA A 158 13.62 -3.13 5.71
C ALA A 158 14.66 -2.03 5.53
N LEU A 159 14.99 -1.30 6.60
CA LEU A 159 15.93 -0.18 6.58
C LEU A 159 17.39 -0.60 6.27
N ALA A 160 17.78 -1.83 6.61
CA ALA A 160 19.07 -2.38 6.23
C ALA A 160 19.21 -2.63 4.72
N ILE A 161 18.07 -2.89 4.02
CA ILE A 161 18.03 -3.08 2.57
C ILE A 161 17.82 -1.73 1.85
N GLN A 162 16.84 -0.95 2.35
CA GLN A 162 16.44 0.34 1.80
C GLN A 162 16.30 1.38 2.92
N PRO A 163 17.34 2.18 3.18
CA PRO A 163 17.33 3.17 4.26
C PRO A 163 16.20 4.20 4.17
N LYS A 164 15.72 4.48 2.95
CA LYS A 164 14.63 5.43 2.68
C LYS A 164 13.23 4.78 2.67
N GLU A 165 13.07 3.56 3.17
CA GLU A 165 11.77 2.91 3.22
C GLU A 165 10.86 3.59 4.26
N PRO A 166 9.84 4.38 3.84
CA PRO A 166 9.13 5.28 4.75
C PRO A 166 8.24 4.53 5.75
N TRP A 167 7.64 3.41 5.34
CA TRP A 167 6.77 2.62 6.22
C TRP A 167 7.53 1.93 7.34
N ALA A 168 8.77 1.50 7.07
CA ALA A 168 9.63 0.95 8.10
C ALA A 168 10.10 2.02 9.07
N GLN A 169 10.42 3.23 8.58
CA GLN A 169 10.75 4.36 9.46
C GLN A 169 9.57 4.71 10.37
N HIS A 170 8.37 4.79 9.81
CA HIS A 170 7.13 5.05 10.53
C HIS A 170 6.85 3.97 11.60
N ALA A 171 6.85 2.70 11.21
CA ALA A 171 6.60 1.60 12.14
C ALA A 171 7.63 1.52 13.27
N LEU A 172 8.91 1.77 12.97
CA LEU A 172 9.98 1.77 13.97
C LEU A 172 9.80 2.91 14.99
N ALA A 173 9.42 4.10 14.52
CA ALA A 173 9.09 5.22 15.40
C ALA A 173 7.92 4.89 16.34
N HIS A 174 6.85 4.29 15.82
CA HIS A 174 5.71 3.83 16.62
C HIS A 174 6.12 2.80 17.69
N VAL A 175 6.97 1.84 17.33
CA VAL A 175 7.49 0.85 18.29
C VAL A 175 8.25 1.54 19.41
N MET A 176 9.15 2.47 19.09
CA MET A 176 9.94 3.21 20.09
C MET A 176 9.04 4.02 21.03
N ILE A 177 8.05 4.74 20.47
CA ILE A 177 7.08 5.52 21.26
C ILE A 177 6.28 4.60 22.20
N THR A 178 5.76 3.51 21.68
CA THR A 178 4.93 2.56 22.44
C THR A 178 5.71 1.90 23.60
N GLN A 179 7.02 1.68 23.39
CA GLN A 179 7.92 1.17 24.43
C GLN A 179 8.44 2.23 25.41
N GLY A 180 8.04 3.51 25.24
CA GLY A 180 8.54 4.61 26.08
C GLY A 180 9.98 5.06 25.76
N ARG A 181 10.55 4.61 24.63
CA ARG A 181 11.90 4.97 24.15
C ARG A 181 11.87 6.33 23.42
N ILE A 182 11.30 7.35 24.06
CA ILE A 182 10.96 8.63 23.42
C ILE A 182 12.18 9.37 22.89
N HIS A 183 13.27 9.39 23.65
CA HIS A 183 14.51 10.07 23.22
C HIS A 183 15.14 9.39 22.01
N GLU A 184 15.21 8.05 22.02
CA GLU A 184 15.72 7.27 20.89
C GLU A 184 14.84 7.46 19.66
N GLY A 185 13.51 7.44 19.83
CA GLY A 185 12.57 7.68 18.73
C GLY A 185 12.74 9.07 18.10
N ARG A 186 12.88 10.09 18.94
CA ARG A 186 13.14 11.47 18.44
C ARG A 186 14.45 11.53 17.67
N ASP A 187 15.55 11.03 18.25
CA ASP A 187 16.87 11.09 17.62
C ASP A 187 16.89 10.31 16.30
N PHE A 188 16.16 9.18 16.24
CA PHE A 188 15.96 8.42 15.01
C PHE A 188 15.18 9.24 13.96
N MET A 189 14.05 9.86 14.34
CA MET A 189 13.24 10.67 13.42
C MET A 189 14.01 11.88 12.91
N ASP A 190 14.77 12.57 13.77
CA ASP A 190 15.63 13.68 13.37
C ASP A 190 16.67 13.24 12.33
N ALA A 191 17.25 12.05 12.49
CA ALA A 191 18.24 11.51 11.56
C ALA A 191 17.68 11.15 10.19
N VAL A 192 16.39 10.75 10.09
CA VAL A 192 15.79 10.30 8.83
C VAL A 192 14.91 11.36 8.15
N SER A 193 14.46 12.39 8.86
CA SER A 193 13.50 13.39 8.38
C SER A 193 13.92 14.10 7.09
N GLY A 194 15.20 14.32 6.87
CA GLY A 194 15.73 14.90 5.63
C GLY A 194 15.46 14.04 4.37
N GLN A 195 15.02 12.80 4.53
CA GLN A 195 14.71 11.88 3.43
C GLN A 195 13.25 12.00 2.95
N TRP A 196 12.40 12.79 3.63
CA TRP A 196 10.95 12.86 3.37
C TRP A 196 10.54 13.97 2.40
N THR A 197 11.48 14.75 1.88
CA THR A 197 11.21 15.92 1.02
C THR A 197 10.42 15.58 -0.25
N ASP A 198 10.59 14.37 -0.78
CA ASP A 198 9.93 13.91 -2.01
C ASP A 198 8.73 12.97 -1.74
N LEU A 199 8.35 12.79 -0.48
CA LEU A 199 7.20 12.00 -0.11
C LEU A 199 5.89 12.77 -0.36
N ASN A 200 4.83 12.03 -0.65
CA ASN A 200 3.49 12.61 -0.72
C ASN A 200 2.93 12.85 0.69
N SER A 201 1.84 13.63 0.76
CA SER A 201 1.20 14.00 2.04
C SER A 201 0.54 12.85 2.79
N PHE A 202 0.67 11.61 2.32
CA PHE A 202 0.13 10.41 2.95
C PHE A 202 1.00 9.91 4.11
N MET A 203 2.21 10.44 4.25
CA MET A 203 3.13 10.22 5.35
C MET A 203 3.15 11.46 6.24
#